data_ab07654d8fbac8559249a8941ad660ae
#
_entry.id   ab07654d8fbac8559249a8941ad660ae
#
_cell.length_a   1.000
_cell.length_b   1.000
_cell.length_c   1.000
_cell.angle_alpha   90.00
_cell.angle_beta   90.00
_cell.angle_gamma   90.00
#
_symmetry.space_group_name_H-M   'P 1'
#
loop_
_entity.id
_entity.type
_entity.pdbx_description
1 polymer ?
#
loop_
_entity_poly.entity_id
_entity_poly.type
_entity_poly.pdbx_seq_one_letter_code
_entity_poly.pdbx_strand_id
1 'polypeptide(L)'
;DESMSPMEIWSNESQERYVLGIAEDELRRFQEICDRERCPFSVVGRSTENGSLQVEDPLYENMAVDMPLNVLLGKPPKMIRKIVREVSAREGLLLPDVSIAEAIERVLQFPAVGSKKFLITIGDRSITGLVAKQPMVGRWQEPVADVAVTSSGFNTYEGEAFSMGEKSPVALISPAASARLAVAESLTNLISADIESLSRIVLSANWMAAAGSNAEDQALYDA
;
A
#
# COMPACT_ATOMS: atom_id res chain seq x y z
N ASP A 1 0.57 5.36 -30.36
CA ASP A 1 0.15 4.25 -31.22
C ASP A 1 -1.22 4.59 -31.78
N GLU A 2 -1.34 4.73 -33.08
CA GLU A 2 -2.58 5.10 -33.79
C GLU A 2 -3.71 4.06 -33.65
N SER A 3 -3.38 2.86 -33.19
CA SER A 3 -4.36 1.80 -32.95
C SER A 3 -5.04 1.88 -31.57
N MET A 4 -4.55 2.74 -30.68
CA MET A 4 -5.05 2.88 -29.32
C MET A 4 -5.97 4.10 -29.22
N SER A 5 -7.09 3.92 -28.52
CA SER A 5 -7.96 5.05 -28.17
C SER A 5 -7.29 5.98 -27.16
N PRO A 6 -7.73 7.25 -27.04
CA PRO A 6 -7.22 8.18 -26.05
C PRO A 6 -7.29 7.62 -24.61
N MET A 7 -8.35 6.88 -24.27
CA MET A 7 -8.50 6.24 -22.98
C MET A 7 -7.43 5.17 -22.73
N GLU A 8 -7.15 4.34 -23.73
CA GLU A 8 -6.11 3.31 -23.64
C GLU A 8 -4.72 3.91 -23.52
N ILE A 9 -4.43 4.99 -24.22
CA ILE A 9 -3.16 5.73 -24.10
C ILE A 9 -3.02 6.35 -22.72
N TRP A 10 -4.06 7.04 -22.25
CA TRP A 10 -4.05 7.74 -20.98
C TRP A 10 -3.97 6.81 -19.77
N SER A 11 -4.69 5.71 -19.82
CA SER A 11 -4.76 4.70 -18.76
C SER A 11 -3.72 3.58 -18.93
N ASN A 12 -2.72 3.77 -19.79
CA ASN A 12 -1.68 2.76 -20.01
C ASN A 12 -0.69 2.75 -18.85
N GLU A 13 -0.50 1.59 -18.24
CA GLU A 13 0.52 1.35 -17.22
C GLU A 13 1.91 1.14 -17.84
N SER A 14 2.36 2.04 -18.70
CA SER A 14 3.71 1.99 -19.28
C SER A 14 4.74 2.20 -18.17
N GLN A 15 5.40 1.13 -17.77
CA GLN A 15 6.41 1.17 -16.72
C GLN A 15 7.60 2.04 -17.11
N GLU A 16 8.28 2.61 -16.09
CA GLU A 16 9.49 3.42 -16.23
C GLU A 16 9.32 4.63 -17.15
N ARG A 17 8.11 5.21 -17.15
CA ARG A 17 7.81 6.47 -17.82
C ARG A 17 7.64 7.57 -16.78
N TYR A 18 8.26 8.70 -17.06
CA TYR A 18 8.24 9.86 -16.18
C TYR A 18 7.61 11.05 -16.89
N VAL A 19 6.77 11.80 -16.19
CA VAL A 19 6.27 13.10 -16.63
C VAL A 19 6.96 14.16 -15.79
N LEU A 20 7.63 15.09 -16.46
CA LEU A 20 8.44 16.13 -15.82
C LEU A 20 7.87 17.52 -16.17
N GLY A 21 7.81 18.39 -15.18
CA GLY A 21 7.57 19.81 -15.40
C GLY A 21 8.91 20.53 -15.59
N ILE A 22 9.14 21.06 -16.79
CA ILE A 22 10.39 21.76 -17.14
C ILE A 22 10.05 23.17 -17.59
N ALA A 23 10.81 24.16 -17.11
CA ALA A 23 10.67 25.53 -17.55
C ALA A 23 11.00 25.66 -19.04
N GLU A 24 10.28 26.51 -19.76
CA GLU A 24 10.39 26.62 -21.23
C GLU A 24 11.80 27.02 -21.68
N ASP A 25 12.47 27.87 -20.93
CA ASP A 25 13.86 28.31 -21.15
C ASP A 25 14.91 27.21 -20.90
N GLU A 26 14.60 26.22 -20.08
CA GLU A 26 15.47 25.06 -19.78
C GLU A 26 15.22 23.87 -20.72
N LEU A 27 14.19 23.89 -21.56
CA LEU A 27 13.83 22.75 -22.41
C LEU A 27 14.97 22.36 -23.36
N ARG A 28 15.69 23.34 -23.92
CA ARG A 28 16.84 23.08 -24.81
C ARG A 28 17.95 22.34 -24.07
N ARG A 29 18.27 22.77 -22.85
CA ARG A 29 19.27 22.09 -22.02
C ARG A 29 18.88 20.67 -21.66
N PHE A 30 17.60 20.47 -21.34
CA PHE A 30 17.07 19.15 -21.08
C PHE A 30 17.19 18.24 -22.30
N GLN A 31 16.87 18.74 -23.50
CA GLN A 31 17.02 18.00 -24.73
C GLN A 31 18.48 17.59 -24.97
N GLU A 32 19.43 18.51 -24.81
CA GLU A 32 20.86 18.23 -24.96
C GLU A 32 21.34 17.09 -24.02
N ILE A 33 20.80 17.06 -22.78
CA ILE A 33 21.07 15.97 -21.83
C ILE A 33 20.44 14.65 -22.29
N CYS A 34 19.19 14.67 -22.69
CA CYS A 34 18.50 13.47 -23.17
C CYS A 34 19.17 12.87 -24.42
N ASP A 35 19.61 13.71 -25.36
CA ASP A 35 20.33 13.26 -26.56
C ASP A 35 21.66 12.63 -26.19
N ARG A 36 22.40 13.23 -25.26
CA ARG A 36 23.65 12.68 -24.75
C ARG A 36 23.48 11.32 -24.09
N GLU A 37 22.44 11.17 -23.27
CA GLU A 37 22.13 9.94 -22.54
C GLU A 37 21.31 8.94 -23.35
N ARG A 38 20.96 9.27 -24.60
CA ARG A 38 20.11 8.45 -25.48
C ARG A 38 18.75 8.13 -24.85
N CYS A 39 18.20 9.09 -24.11
CA CYS A 39 16.92 9.00 -23.42
C CYS A 39 15.85 9.70 -24.28
N PRO A 40 14.98 8.97 -24.98
CA PRO A 40 13.93 9.58 -25.79
C PRO A 40 12.91 10.28 -24.91
N PHE A 41 12.50 11.48 -25.31
CA PHE A 41 11.42 12.21 -24.64
C PHE A 41 10.53 12.92 -25.66
N SER A 42 9.36 13.35 -25.23
CA SER A 42 8.43 14.16 -26.02
C SER A 42 7.78 15.22 -25.16
N VAL A 43 7.55 16.39 -25.70
CA VAL A 43 6.74 17.42 -25.04
C VAL A 43 5.27 17.06 -25.26
N VAL A 44 4.58 16.66 -24.20
CA VAL A 44 3.20 16.17 -24.24
C VAL A 44 2.16 17.24 -23.90
N GLY A 45 2.59 18.41 -23.47
CA GLY A 45 1.68 19.51 -23.13
C GLY A 45 2.36 20.65 -22.40
N ARG A 46 1.57 21.59 -21.95
CA ARG A 46 1.99 22.75 -21.15
C ARG A 46 1.06 22.93 -19.96
N SER A 47 1.62 23.35 -18.84
CA SER A 47 0.81 23.76 -17.69
C SER A 47 0.14 25.09 -17.97
N THR A 48 -1.12 25.22 -17.58
CA THR A 48 -1.94 26.41 -17.73
C THR A 48 -2.52 26.84 -16.39
N GLU A 49 -2.99 28.07 -16.28
CA GLU A 49 -3.63 28.58 -15.08
C GLU A 49 -5.18 28.52 -15.15
N ASN A 50 -5.73 27.87 -16.18
CA ASN A 50 -7.17 27.84 -16.40
C ASN A 50 -7.96 26.93 -15.45
N GLY A 51 -7.27 26.17 -14.59
CA GLY A 51 -7.89 25.28 -13.61
C GLY A 51 -8.61 24.07 -14.22
N SER A 52 -8.28 23.68 -15.44
CA SER A 52 -8.85 22.52 -16.14
C SER A 52 -7.76 21.59 -16.62
N LEU A 53 -8.07 20.28 -16.63
CA LEU A 53 -7.30 19.28 -17.37
C LEU A 53 -7.92 19.16 -18.76
N GLN A 54 -7.12 19.43 -19.78
CA GLN A 54 -7.52 19.30 -21.17
C GLN A 54 -6.59 18.34 -21.89
N VAL A 55 -7.14 17.33 -22.55
CA VAL A 55 -6.43 16.36 -23.39
C VAL A 55 -7.02 16.41 -24.76
N GLU A 56 -6.24 16.91 -25.70
CA GLU A 56 -6.59 16.99 -27.12
C GLU A 56 -6.08 15.75 -27.83
N ASP A 57 -6.93 15.17 -28.65
CA ASP A 57 -6.56 14.08 -29.56
C ASP A 57 -6.55 14.61 -31.00
N PRO A 58 -5.36 14.85 -31.56
CA PRO A 58 -5.26 15.38 -32.92
C PRO A 58 -5.64 14.36 -33.99
N LEU A 59 -5.64 13.05 -33.70
CA LEU A 59 -6.03 12.02 -34.65
C LEU A 59 -7.54 12.00 -34.90
N TYR A 60 -8.31 12.16 -33.81
CA TYR A 60 -9.78 12.19 -33.86
C TYR A 60 -10.36 13.62 -33.84
N GLU A 61 -9.50 14.61 -33.81
CA GLU A 61 -9.87 16.05 -33.81
C GLU A 61 -10.88 16.38 -32.71
N ASN A 62 -10.69 15.81 -31.50
CA ASN A 62 -11.60 16.02 -30.38
C ASN A 62 -10.84 16.28 -29.08
N MET A 63 -11.58 16.73 -28.06
CA MET A 63 -11.10 16.83 -26.68
C MET A 63 -11.49 15.56 -25.95
N ALA A 64 -10.52 14.65 -25.80
CA ALA A 64 -10.70 13.38 -25.10
C ALA A 64 -11.02 13.61 -23.60
N VAL A 65 -10.43 14.65 -23.01
CA VAL A 65 -10.74 15.13 -21.65
C VAL A 65 -10.85 16.65 -21.67
N ASP A 66 -11.91 17.17 -21.10
CA ASP A 66 -12.08 18.59 -20.77
C ASP A 66 -12.81 18.67 -19.41
N MET A 67 -12.04 18.76 -18.33
CA MET A 67 -12.58 18.60 -16.99
C MET A 67 -11.96 19.63 -16.03
N PRO A 68 -12.79 20.36 -15.26
CA PRO A 68 -12.29 21.22 -14.20
C PRO A 68 -11.51 20.43 -13.15
N LEU A 69 -10.35 20.94 -12.72
CA LEU A 69 -9.50 20.28 -11.72
C LEU A 69 -10.18 20.10 -10.37
N ASN A 70 -11.12 20.95 -10.01
CA ASN A 70 -11.88 20.78 -8.77
C ASN A 70 -12.83 19.56 -8.79
N VAL A 71 -13.22 19.08 -9.98
CA VAL A 71 -13.96 17.83 -10.13
C VAL A 71 -13.01 16.64 -10.02
N LEU A 72 -11.86 16.74 -10.69
CA LEU A 72 -10.88 15.66 -10.73
C LEU A 72 -10.13 15.47 -9.38
N LEU A 73 -9.68 16.58 -8.80
CA LEU A 73 -8.87 16.62 -7.58
C LEU A 73 -9.64 17.10 -6.35
N GLY A 74 -10.92 17.43 -6.53
CA GLY A 74 -11.80 17.87 -5.46
C GLY A 74 -12.09 16.76 -4.45
N LYS A 75 -12.53 17.15 -3.28
CA LYS A 75 -12.95 16.18 -2.28
C LYS A 75 -14.28 15.54 -2.70
N PRO A 76 -14.37 14.21 -2.77
CA PRO A 76 -15.65 13.55 -3.02
C PRO A 76 -16.65 13.89 -1.91
N PRO A 77 -17.96 13.87 -2.19
CA PRO A 77 -18.99 14.05 -1.18
C PRO A 77 -18.76 13.09 -0.01
N LYS A 78 -18.97 13.56 1.21
CA LYS A 78 -18.88 12.70 2.38
C LYS A 78 -19.92 11.57 2.26
N MET A 79 -19.45 10.35 2.26
CA MET A 79 -20.31 9.19 2.28
C MET A 79 -20.87 9.00 3.71
N ILE A 80 -22.19 8.87 3.82
CA ILE A 80 -22.87 8.57 5.07
C ILE A 80 -23.44 7.18 4.96
N ARG A 81 -22.96 6.25 5.79
CA ARG A 81 -23.51 4.90 5.91
C ARG A 81 -24.34 4.80 7.19
N LYS A 82 -25.56 4.30 7.05
CA LYS A 82 -26.42 4.01 8.19
C LYS A 82 -26.35 2.50 8.43
N ILE A 83 -25.92 2.14 9.63
CA ILE A 83 -25.87 0.73 10.04
C ILE A 83 -27.09 0.39 10.90
N VAL A 84 -27.54 -0.85 10.79
CA VAL A 84 -28.53 -1.45 11.66
C VAL A 84 -27.83 -2.58 12.40
N ARG A 85 -27.83 -2.53 13.73
CA ARG A 85 -27.23 -3.60 14.53
C ARG A 85 -28.16 -4.78 14.60
N GLU A 86 -27.67 -5.89 14.11
CA GLU A 86 -28.33 -7.19 14.23
C GLU A 86 -27.58 -8.02 15.28
N VAL A 87 -28.32 -8.51 16.25
CA VAL A 87 -27.74 -9.44 17.24
C VAL A 87 -27.82 -10.84 16.64
N SER A 88 -26.70 -11.32 16.10
CA SER A 88 -26.59 -12.70 15.67
C SER A 88 -26.27 -13.58 16.89
N ALA A 89 -27.13 -14.55 17.15
CA ALA A 89 -26.80 -15.64 18.08
C ALA A 89 -25.68 -16.48 17.46
N ARG A 90 -24.54 -16.53 18.10
CA ARG A 90 -23.42 -17.39 17.68
C ARG A 90 -23.51 -18.71 18.40
N GLU A 91 -23.40 -19.80 17.64
CA GLU A 91 -23.23 -21.10 18.24
C GLU A 91 -21.85 -21.16 18.95
N GLY A 92 -21.82 -21.84 20.09
CA GLY A 92 -20.56 -22.05 20.81
C GLY A 92 -19.58 -22.86 19.98
N LEU A 93 -18.30 -22.53 20.08
CA LEU A 93 -17.25 -23.30 19.42
C LEU A 93 -17.19 -24.70 20.04
N LEU A 94 -17.48 -25.71 19.25
CA LEU A 94 -17.26 -27.10 19.62
C LEU A 94 -15.78 -27.42 19.39
N LEU A 95 -15.01 -27.52 20.47
CA LEU A 95 -13.62 -27.94 20.39
C LEU A 95 -13.56 -29.46 20.19
N PRO A 96 -12.85 -29.94 19.18
CA PRO A 96 -12.60 -31.38 19.05
C PRO A 96 -11.71 -31.88 20.20
N ASP A 97 -11.83 -33.14 20.55
CA ASP A 97 -10.94 -33.76 21.52
C ASP A 97 -9.54 -34.00 20.88
N VAL A 98 -8.71 -32.97 20.98
CA VAL A 98 -7.36 -32.93 20.38
C VAL A 98 -6.35 -32.71 21.51
N SER A 99 -5.31 -33.48 21.55
CA SER A 99 -4.21 -33.27 22.49
C SER A 99 -3.46 -31.97 22.20
N ILE A 100 -2.86 -31.35 23.22
CA ILE A 100 -2.06 -30.14 23.07
C ILE A 100 -0.93 -30.35 22.05
N ALA A 101 -0.26 -31.52 22.09
CA ALA A 101 0.82 -31.85 21.16
C ALA A 101 0.33 -31.87 19.71
N GLU A 102 -0.80 -32.49 19.45
CA GLU A 102 -1.42 -32.51 18.12
C GLU A 102 -1.87 -31.11 17.68
N ALA A 103 -2.44 -30.33 18.58
CA ALA A 103 -2.84 -28.95 18.29
C ALA A 103 -1.62 -28.09 17.90
N ILE A 104 -0.52 -28.19 18.61
CA ILE A 104 0.74 -27.51 18.29
C ILE A 104 1.24 -27.91 16.90
N GLU A 105 1.28 -29.20 16.60
CA GLU A 105 1.74 -29.70 15.31
C GLU A 105 0.87 -29.18 14.17
N ARG A 106 -0.44 -29.24 14.29
CA ARG A 106 -1.39 -28.71 13.29
C ARG A 106 -1.23 -27.21 13.09
N VAL A 107 -1.07 -26.43 14.18
CA VAL A 107 -0.89 -24.98 14.10
C VAL A 107 0.42 -24.62 13.41
N LEU A 108 1.52 -25.30 13.74
CA LEU A 108 2.83 -25.04 13.12
C LEU A 108 2.85 -25.38 11.62
N GLN A 109 2.05 -26.33 11.18
CA GLN A 109 1.90 -26.71 9.76
C GLN A 109 0.87 -25.85 9.02
N PHE A 110 0.09 -25.04 9.74
CA PHE A 110 -0.94 -24.22 9.11
C PHE A 110 -0.30 -23.16 8.20
N PRO A 111 -0.77 -22.98 6.96
CA PRO A 111 -0.13 -22.09 5.99
C PRO A 111 0.04 -20.64 6.47
N ALA A 112 -0.87 -20.13 7.30
CA ALA A 112 -0.77 -18.78 7.87
C ALA A 112 0.32 -18.66 8.95
N VAL A 113 0.76 -19.79 9.57
CA VAL A 113 1.74 -19.83 10.65
C VAL A 113 3.10 -20.34 10.16
N GLY A 114 3.11 -21.22 9.17
CA GLY A 114 4.32 -21.82 8.62
C GLY A 114 5.31 -20.79 8.09
N SER A 115 6.60 -21.14 8.06
CA SER A 115 7.67 -20.26 7.59
C SER A 115 7.44 -19.76 6.16
N LYS A 116 7.63 -18.47 5.96
CA LYS A 116 7.58 -17.79 4.65
C LYS A 116 8.97 -17.47 4.10
N LYS A 117 10.02 -18.07 4.64
CA LYS A 117 11.41 -17.86 4.24
C LYS A 117 11.58 -17.95 2.72
N PHE A 118 10.91 -18.91 2.07
CA PHE A 118 10.99 -19.08 0.62
C PHE A 118 10.50 -17.86 -0.17
N LEU A 119 9.47 -17.16 0.29
CA LEU A 119 8.97 -15.95 -0.35
C LEU A 119 10.00 -14.82 -0.32
N ILE A 120 10.69 -14.68 0.80
CA ILE A 120 11.72 -13.64 0.98
C ILE A 120 12.99 -13.94 0.17
N THR A 121 13.28 -15.23 -0.08
CA THR A 121 14.49 -15.63 -0.81
C THR A 121 14.30 -15.75 -2.31
N ILE A 122 13.08 -15.89 -2.81
CA ILE A 122 12.76 -15.96 -4.25
C ILE A 122 12.66 -14.57 -4.87
N GLY A 123 11.99 -13.63 -4.18
CA GLY A 123 11.83 -12.25 -4.63
C GLY A 123 12.93 -11.33 -4.14
N ASP A 124 12.70 -10.03 -4.28
CA ASP A 124 13.57 -8.99 -3.74
C ASP A 124 13.59 -9.05 -2.22
N ARG A 125 14.75 -9.36 -1.69
CA ARG A 125 14.93 -9.53 -0.25
C ARG A 125 14.89 -8.20 0.50
N SER A 126 15.50 -7.19 -0.08
CA SER A 126 15.50 -5.82 0.39
C SER A 126 15.50 -4.89 -0.79
N ILE A 127 14.59 -3.94 -0.81
CA ILE A 127 14.50 -2.88 -1.81
C ILE A 127 14.93 -1.57 -1.19
N THR A 128 15.23 -0.58 -2.05
CA THR A 128 15.87 0.68 -1.70
C THR A 128 17.33 0.49 -1.27
N GLY A 129 18.07 1.56 -1.12
CA GLY A 129 19.37 1.57 -0.47
C GLY A 129 19.22 1.72 1.04
N LEU A 130 20.27 2.01 1.75
CA LEU A 130 20.23 2.47 3.15
C LEU A 130 19.45 1.56 4.12
N VAL A 131 19.37 0.26 3.82
CA VAL A 131 18.73 -0.72 4.70
C VAL A 131 19.60 -0.89 5.95
N ALA A 132 19.09 -0.48 7.10
CA ALA A 132 19.81 -0.61 8.36
C ALA A 132 19.77 -2.04 8.91
N LYS A 133 18.69 -2.78 8.63
CA LYS A 133 18.50 -4.16 9.07
C LYS A 133 17.82 -4.99 8.00
N GLN A 134 18.44 -6.07 7.64
CA GLN A 134 17.89 -7.07 6.70
C GLN A 134 16.70 -7.81 7.31
N PRO A 135 15.73 -8.28 6.49
CA PRO A 135 14.59 -9.05 6.98
C PRO A 135 15.02 -10.35 7.68
N MET A 136 16.12 -10.98 7.25
CA MET A 136 16.64 -12.20 7.85
C MET A 136 17.73 -11.86 8.86
N VAL A 137 17.52 -12.21 10.12
CA VAL A 137 18.37 -11.80 11.23
C VAL A 137 19.21 -12.95 11.79
N GLY A 138 20.24 -12.58 12.56
CA GLY A 138 21.13 -13.50 13.24
C GLY A 138 22.17 -14.14 12.31
N ARG A 139 23.11 -14.88 12.94
CA ARG A 139 24.24 -15.51 12.26
C ARG A 139 23.82 -16.48 11.15
N TRP A 140 22.72 -17.18 11.36
CA TRP A 140 22.23 -18.21 10.44
C TRP A 140 21.19 -17.70 9.47
N GLN A 141 20.74 -16.46 9.62
CA GLN A 141 19.71 -15.84 8.79
C GLN A 141 18.43 -16.69 8.69
N GLU A 142 18.04 -17.30 9.80
CA GLU A 142 16.82 -18.11 9.87
C GLU A 142 15.61 -17.32 10.36
N PRO A 143 15.67 -16.55 11.46
CA PRO A 143 14.54 -15.75 11.88
C PRO A 143 14.28 -14.60 10.91
N VAL A 144 13.01 -14.35 10.63
CA VAL A 144 12.57 -13.17 9.86
C VAL A 144 12.25 -12.07 10.85
N ALA A 145 12.73 -10.86 10.59
CA ALA A 145 12.35 -9.68 11.35
C ALA A 145 10.97 -9.19 10.90
N ASP A 146 10.10 -8.89 11.86
CA ASP A 146 8.77 -8.32 11.61
C ASP A 146 8.78 -6.79 11.56
N VAL A 147 9.96 -6.19 11.48
CA VAL A 147 10.20 -4.75 11.32
C VAL A 147 11.27 -4.51 10.25
N ALA A 148 11.01 -3.57 9.37
CA ALA A 148 11.99 -3.03 8.45
C ALA A 148 12.55 -1.71 9.00
N VAL A 149 13.86 -1.52 8.90
CA VAL A 149 14.53 -0.27 9.33
C VAL A 149 15.42 0.24 8.21
N THR A 150 15.22 1.49 7.84
CA THR A 150 16.02 2.18 6.83
C THR A 150 16.66 3.42 7.41
N SER A 151 17.86 3.77 6.96
CA SER A 151 18.53 5.01 7.31
C SER A 151 18.06 6.15 6.42
N SER A 152 17.98 7.37 6.97
CA SER A 152 17.65 8.57 6.22
C SER A 152 18.81 9.10 5.36
N GLY A 153 20.03 8.64 5.58
CA GLY A 153 21.22 9.07 4.82
C GLY A 153 22.47 8.32 5.22
N PHE A 154 23.56 8.54 4.45
CA PHE A 154 24.86 7.87 4.69
C PHE A 154 25.63 8.39 5.91
N ASN A 155 25.33 9.61 6.35
CA ASN A 155 26.07 10.30 7.41
C ASN A 155 25.21 10.55 8.66
N THR A 156 24.16 9.75 8.86
CA THR A 156 23.26 9.87 10.00
C THR A 156 22.89 8.49 10.53
N TYR A 157 22.56 8.43 11.81
CA TYR A 157 21.93 7.26 12.45
C TYR A 157 20.42 7.42 12.58
N GLU A 158 19.86 8.51 12.06
CA GLU A 158 18.42 8.68 11.97
C GLU A 158 17.85 7.82 10.85
N GLY A 159 16.61 7.37 11.02
CA GLY A 159 15.97 6.49 10.07
C GLY A 159 14.48 6.36 10.30
N GLU A 160 13.90 5.43 9.59
CA GLU A 160 12.49 5.09 9.67
C GLU A 160 12.33 3.60 9.92
N ALA A 161 11.31 3.26 10.71
CA ALA A 161 10.96 1.87 10.97
C ALA A 161 9.52 1.60 10.52
N PHE A 162 9.31 0.45 9.89
CA PHE A 162 8.02 0.02 9.36
C PHE A 162 7.68 -1.37 9.89
N SER A 163 6.44 -1.55 10.29
CA SER A 163 5.91 -2.85 10.68
C SER A 163 4.47 -2.99 10.23
N MET A 164 4.01 -4.21 10.20
CA MET A 164 2.63 -4.54 9.82
C MET A 164 1.96 -5.34 10.92
N GLY A 165 0.64 -5.25 10.98
CA GLY A 165 -0.21 -6.10 11.79
C GLY A 165 -1.47 -6.47 11.03
N GLU A 166 -1.85 -7.73 11.08
CA GLU A 166 -3.02 -8.27 10.40
C GLU A 166 -3.65 -9.40 11.23
N LYS A 167 -4.98 -9.33 11.42
CA LYS A 167 -5.75 -10.37 12.11
C LYS A 167 -7.10 -10.60 11.43
N SER A 168 -7.11 -10.63 10.10
CA SER A 168 -8.34 -10.77 9.29
C SER A 168 -9.20 -11.97 9.70
N PRO A 169 -8.68 -13.19 10.00
CA PRO A 169 -9.53 -14.30 10.42
C PRO A 169 -10.32 -14.04 11.70
N VAL A 170 -9.80 -13.20 12.60
CA VAL A 170 -10.50 -12.83 13.83
C VAL A 170 -11.74 -11.96 13.55
N ALA A 171 -11.77 -11.25 12.42
CA ALA A 171 -12.92 -10.45 12.02
C ALA A 171 -14.20 -11.28 11.82
N LEU A 172 -14.07 -12.56 11.43
CA LEU A 172 -15.19 -13.50 11.34
C LEU A 172 -15.87 -13.75 12.69
N ILE A 173 -15.11 -13.59 13.78
CA ILE A 173 -15.58 -13.79 15.15
C ILE A 173 -15.93 -12.45 15.79
N SER A 174 -15.06 -11.45 15.68
CA SER A 174 -15.20 -10.13 16.26
C SER A 174 -14.42 -9.10 15.46
N PRO A 175 -15.07 -8.29 14.60
CA PRO A 175 -14.40 -7.25 13.83
C PRO A 175 -13.60 -6.27 14.70
N ALA A 176 -14.19 -5.83 15.81
CA ALA A 176 -13.52 -4.93 16.75
C ALA A 176 -12.28 -5.55 17.41
N ALA A 177 -12.31 -6.85 17.72
CA ALA A 177 -11.13 -7.55 18.25
C ALA A 177 -10.05 -7.70 17.18
N SER A 178 -10.44 -7.99 15.94
CA SER A 178 -9.53 -8.07 14.81
C SER A 178 -8.75 -6.76 14.62
N ALA A 179 -9.43 -5.63 14.58
CA ALA A 179 -8.81 -4.31 14.44
C ALA A 179 -7.83 -4.02 15.59
N ARG A 180 -8.26 -4.25 16.84
CA ARG A 180 -7.37 -4.04 18.02
C ARG A 180 -6.14 -4.93 17.99
N LEU A 181 -6.31 -6.20 17.62
CA LEU A 181 -5.19 -7.14 17.53
C LEU A 181 -4.23 -6.80 16.39
N ALA A 182 -4.74 -6.32 15.24
CA ALA A 182 -3.89 -5.87 14.14
C ALA A 182 -3.04 -4.66 14.55
N VAL A 183 -3.65 -3.67 15.22
CA VAL A 183 -2.90 -2.52 15.76
C VAL A 183 -1.89 -2.97 16.81
N ALA A 184 -2.27 -3.84 17.75
CA ALA A 184 -1.37 -4.35 18.77
C ALA A 184 -0.18 -5.11 18.16
N GLU A 185 -0.41 -5.93 17.14
CA GLU A 185 0.66 -6.65 16.43
C GLU A 185 1.62 -5.69 15.74
N SER A 186 1.11 -4.70 15.01
CA SER A 186 1.98 -3.71 14.36
C SER A 186 2.85 -2.96 15.37
N LEU A 187 2.30 -2.56 16.52
CA LEU A 187 3.04 -1.90 17.58
C LEU A 187 4.08 -2.81 18.25
N THR A 188 3.72 -4.06 18.52
CA THR A 188 4.67 -5.02 19.13
C THR A 188 5.79 -5.43 18.18
N ASN A 189 5.53 -5.50 16.88
CA ASN A 189 6.57 -5.70 15.89
C ASN A 189 7.51 -4.47 15.81
N LEU A 190 6.93 -3.26 15.86
CA LEU A 190 7.69 -2.01 15.76
C LEU A 190 8.63 -1.78 16.96
N ILE A 191 8.27 -2.28 18.16
CA ILE A 191 9.05 -2.08 19.39
C ILE A 191 10.46 -2.71 19.33
N SER A 192 10.73 -3.55 18.36
CA SER A 192 12.07 -4.09 18.11
C SER A 192 13.02 -3.07 17.45
N ALA A 193 12.51 -1.94 16.98
CA ALA A 193 13.27 -0.79 16.53
C ALA A 193 13.37 0.25 17.65
N ASP A 194 14.45 1.04 17.64
CA ASP A 194 14.65 2.14 18.59
C ASP A 194 13.82 3.36 18.18
N ILE A 195 12.55 3.34 18.58
CA ILE A 195 11.60 4.44 18.32
C ILE A 195 11.61 5.42 19.50
N GLU A 196 11.66 6.70 19.19
CA GLU A 196 11.76 7.78 20.20
C GLU A 196 10.56 7.78 21.16
N SER A 197 9.35 7.66 20.64
CA SER A 197 8.13 7.64 21.44
C SER A 197 6.92 7.13 20.62
N LEU A 198 5.89 6.67 21.32
CA LEU A 198 4.63 6.26 20.69
C LEU A 198 3.95 7.39 19.91
N SER A 199 4.18 8.65 20.29
CA SER A 199 3.59 9.80 19.59
C SER A 199 4.20 10.05 18.20
N ARG A 200 5.32 9.40 17.88
CA ARG A 200 5.96 9.46 16.54
C ARG A 200 5.41 8.40 15.59
N ILE A 201 4.61 7.48 16.08
CA ILE A 201 4.04 6.42 15.26
C ILE A 201 2.85 6.96 14.46
N VAL A 202 2.90 6.75 13.16
CA VAL A 202 1.80 7.03 12.24
C VAL A 202 1.24 5.70 11.74
N LEU A 203 -0.07 5.52 11.84
CA LEU A 203 -0.73 4.31 11.36
C LEU A 203 -1.41 4.59 10.01
N SER A 204 -1.19 3.69 9.06
CA SER A 204 -2.00 3.58 7.86
C SER A 204 -2.85 2.31 7.98
N ALA A 205 -4.16 2.45 7.87
CA ALA A 205 -5.07 1.34 8.07
C ALA A 205 -5.94 1.12 6.83
N ASN A 206 -6.17 -0.14 6.51
CA ASN A 206 -7.02 -0.56 5.42
C ASN A 206 -8.02 -1.61 5.90
N TRP A 207 -9.31 -1.30 5.84
CA TRP A 207 -10.39 -2.21 6.13
C TRP A 207 -11.14 -2.53 4.85
N MET A 208 -11.27 -3.81 4.54
CA MET A 208 -12.01 -4.28 3.39
C MET A 208 -13.24 -5.06 3.86
N ALA A 209 -14.39 -4.62 3.41
CA ALA A 209 -15.68 -5.27 3.69
C ALA A 209 -16.59 -5.15 2.46
N ALA A 210 -17.52 -6.08 2.30
CA ALA A 210 -18.53 -6.04 1.24
C ALA A 210 -19.62 -5.01 1.58
N ALA A 211 -19.23 -3.74 1.62
CA ALA A 211 -20.08 -2.64 2.04
C ALA A 211 -21.35 -2.54 1.18
N GLY A 212 -22.49 -2.33 1.86
CA GLY A 212 -23.84 -2.36 1.28
C GLY A 212 -24.68 -3.56 1.74
N SER A 213 -24.08 -4.49 2.46
CA SER A 213 -24.77 -5.55 3.20
C SER A 213 -24.83 -5.16 4.68
N ASN A 214 -25.98 -5.32 5.34
CA ASN A 214 -26.17 -4.92 6.73
C ASN A 214 -25.11 -5.53 7.68
N ALA A 215 -24.82 -6.82 7.52
CA ALA A 215 -23.84 -7.53 8.36
C ALA A 215 -22.42 -6.99 8.16
N GLU A 216 -22.03 -6.73 6.91
CA GLU A 216 -20.69 -6.21 6.57
C GLU A 216 -20.55 -4.72 6.91
N ASP A 217 -21.60 -3.93 6.73
CA ASP A 217 -21.62 -2.52 7.15
C ASP A 217 -21.48 -2.41 8.68
N GLN A 218 -22.13 -3.29 9.43
CA GLN A 218 -21.96 -3.37 10.88
C GLN A 218 -20.54 -3.81 11.25
N ALA A 219 -19.98 -4.84 10.58
CA ALA A 219 -18.62 -5.32 10.82
C ALA A 219 -17.57 -4.23 10.57
N LEU A 220 -17.73 -3.48 9.49
CA LEU A 220 -16.86 -2.35 9.16
C LEU A 220 -16.93 -1.23 10.20
N TYR A 221 -18.12 -0.94 10.72
CA TYR A 221 -18.29 0.06 11.76
C TYR A 221 -17.70 -0.37 13.10
N ASP A 222 -17.82 -1.66 13.44
CA ASP A 222 -17.32 -2.19 14.71
C ASP A 222 -15.79 -2.33 14.72
N ALA A 223 -15.15 -2.53 13.53
CA ALA A 223 -13.70 -2.55 13.34
C ALA A 223 -13.08 -1.16 13.50
#